data_d30512a781c96b09edd8aa24514073f1
#
_entry.id   d30512a781c96b09edd8aa24514073f1
#
_cell.length_a   1.000
_cell.length_b   1.000
_cell.length_c   1.000
_cell.angle_alpha   90.00
_cell.angle_beta   90.00
_cell.angle_gamma   90.00
#
_symmetry.space_group_name_H-M   'P 1'
#
loop_
_entity.id
_entity.type
_entity.pdbx_description
1 polymer ?
#
loop_
_entity_poly.entity_id
_entity_poly.type
_entity_poly.pdbx_seq_one_letter_code
_entity_poly.pdbx_strand_id
1 'polypeptide(L)'
;MITPKNLALFDLDHTLLPLDSDYQWADFLARTGRAGDPIEAQRLNNELMERYNAGNLTAQEAAEFMLGLLAAATTTELAEWHQIFMREIIEPNILPVARELVNQHLQRGDLCAIVTATNEFVTAPIARAFNIPHLIATVPEMRDGRYTGAIAGVPSFQEGKVTRVIAWLSSQGLSLQSFERSYFYSDSTNDLPLLEVVTDPIAANPSPTLRQVAEARGWQILDIFKDMQDAKS
;
A
#
# COMPACT_ATOMS: atom_id res chain seq x y z
N MET A 1 13.75 22.79 -14.11
CA MET A 1 12.44 22.19 -13.81
C MET A 1 11.85 22.97 -12.66
N ILE A 2 10.55 23.28 -12.69
CA ILE A 2 9.87 23.92 -11.56
C ILE A 2 9.71 22.85 -10.48
N THR A 3 10.24 23.11 -9.29
CA THR A 3 10.04 22.21 -8.13
C THR A 3 8.56 22.17 -7.78
N PRO A 4 7.94 21.00 -7.62
CA PRO A 4 6.56 20.91 -7.15
C PRO A 4 6.36 21.64 -5.82
N LYS A 5 5.24 22.34 -5.69
CA LYS A 5 4.98 23.16 -4.51
C LYS A 5 4.68 22.33 -3.27
N ASN A 6 3.96 21.24 -3.45
CA ASN A 6 3.55 20.34 -2.38
C ASN A 6 3.94 18.89 -2.69
N LEU A 7 3.96 18.08 -1.64
CA LEU A 7 4.14 16.64 -1.66
C LEU A 7 2.84 15.97 -1.19
N ALA A 8 2.34 14.97 -1.92
CA ALA A 8 1.20 14.17 -1.52
C ALA A 8 1.58 12.68 -1.50
N LEU A 9 1.60 12.11 -0.31
CA LEU A 9 1.89 10.71 -0.06
C LEU A 9 0.59 9.99 0.29
N PHE A 10 0.40 8.80 -0.26
CA PHE A 10 -0.79 7.98 -0.03
C PHE A 10 -0.37 6.59 0.39
N ASP A 11 -0.84 6.12 1.54
CA ASP A 11 -0.92 4.70 1.76
C ASP A 11 -1.94 4.09 0.78
N LEU A 12 -1.93 2.76 0.60
CA LEU A 12 -2.74 2.10 -0.42
C LEU A 12 -3.92 1.32 0.17
N ASP A 13 -3.60 0.28 0.92
CA ASP A 13 -4.57 -0.68 1.42
C ASP A 13 -5.44 -0.04 2.51
N HIS A 14 -6.77 -0.19 2.41
CA HIS A 14 -7.77 0.49 3.23
C HIS A 14 -7.73 2.03 3.17
N THR A 15 -6.76 2.62 2.46
CA THR A 15 -6.61 4.08 2.27
C THR A 15 -7.13 4.54 0.89
N LEU A 16 -6.52 4.10 -0.21
CA LEU A 16 -6.99 4.35 -1.59
C LEU A 16 -7.83 3.19 -2.14
N LEU A 17 -7.63 1.98 -1.62
CA LEU A 17 -8.45 0.79 -1.91
C LEU A 17 -9.26 0.42 -0.66
N PRO A 18 -10.52 -0.05 -0.82
CA PRO A 18 -11.34 -0.51 0.31
C PRO A 18 -11.00 -1.96 0.74
N LEU A 19 -9.82 -2.45 0.41
CA LEU A 19 -9.35 -3.83 0.62
C LEU A 19 -7.84 -3.85 0.86
N ASP A 20 -7.34 -5.00 1.35
CA ASP A 20 -5.92 -5.32 1.48
C ASP A 20 -5.45 -6.03 0.20
N SER A 21 -4.54 -5.41 -0.56
CA SER A 21 -4.11 -5.91 -1.86
C SER A 21 -3.21 -7.15 -1.76
N ASP A 22 -2.40 -7.29 -0.71
CA ASP A 22 -1.59 -8.50 -0.48
C ASP A 22 -2.49 -9.70 -0.12
N TYR A 23 -3.45 -9.50 0.79
CA TYR A 23 -4.44 -10.55 1.13
C TYR A 23 -5.23 -10.99 -0.10
N GLN A 24 -5.72 -10.03 -0.90
CA GLN A 24 -6.48 -10.33 -2.12
C GLN A 24 -5.65 -11.04 -3.18
N TRP A 25 -4.35 -10.71 -3.29
CA TRP A 25 -3.44 -11.44 -4.17
C TRP A 25 -3.28 -12.89 -3.74
N ALA A 26 -3.02 -13.14 -2.46
CA ALA A 26 -2.89 -14.50 -1.93
C ALA A 26 -4.21 -15.29 -2.06
N ASP A 27 -5.37 -14.68 -1.76
CA ASP A 27 -6.69 -15.29 -1.95
C ASP A 27 -6.95 -15.63 -3.43
N PHE A 28 -6.62 -14.73 -4.34
CA PHE A 28 -6.73 -14.97 -5.78
C PHE A 28 -5.88 -16.16 -6.23
N LEU A 29 -4.63 -16.26 -5.79
CA LEU A 29 -3.76 -17.39 -6.11
C LEU A 29 -4.31 -18.70 -5.53
N ALA A 30 -4.77 -18.66 -4.28
CA ALA A 30 -5.34 -19.83 -3.60
C ALA A 30 -6.56 -20.38 -4.34
N ARG A 31 -7.62 -19.57 -4.49
CA ARG A 31 -8.89 -20.02 -5.09
C ARG A 31 -8.81 -20.33 -6.58
N THR A 32 -7.76 -19.88 -7.27
CA THR A 32 -7.53 -20.21 -8.69
C THR A 32 -6.56 -21.37 -8.88
N GLY A 33 -6.10 -22.04 -7.79
CA GLY A 33 -5.19 -23.16 -7.83
C GLY A 33 -3.75 -22.81 -8.23
N ARG A 34 -3.38 -21.53 -8.17
CA ARG A 34 -2.04 -21.03 -8.52
C ARG A 34 -1.05 -21.09 -7.36
N ALA A 35 -1.55 -21.25 -6.14
CA ALA A 35 -0.75 -21.45 -4.92
C ALA A 35 -0.76 -22.90 -4.42
N GLY A 36 -0.97 -23.88 -5.29
CA GLY A 36 -1.07 -25.30 -4.94
C GLY A 36 -2.52 -25.74 -4.66
N ASP A 37 -2.73 -26.59 -3.66
CA ASP A 37 -4.08 -27.03 -3.28
C ASP A 37 -4.91 -25.84 -2.80
N PRO A 38 -6.06 -25.53 -3.43
CA PRO A 38 -6.84 -24.33 -3.11
C PRO A 38 -7.34 -24.27 -1.68
N ILE A 39 -7.72 -25.40 -1.09
CA ILE A 39 -8.29 -25.47 0.26
C ILE A 39 -7.18 -25.16 1.27
N GLU A 40 -6.02 -25.78 1.11
CA GLU A 40 -4.89 -25.57 2.01
C GLU A 40 -4.30 -24.15 1.86
N ALA A 41 -4.16 -23.66 0.63
CA ALA A 41 -3.67 -22.30 0.39
C ALA A 41 -4.60 -21.24 0.99
N GLN A 42 -5.92 -21.43 0.87
CA GLN A 42 -6.89 -20.52 1.48
C GLN A 42 -6.88 -20.58 3.00
N ARG A 43 -6.74 -21.77 3.58
CA ARG A 43 -6.59 -21.95 5.03
C ARG A 43 -5.38 -21.18 5.56
N LEU A 44 -4.22 -21.33 4.89
CA LEU A 44 -2.98 -20.64 5.27
C LEU A 44 -3.10 -19.12 5.16
N ASN A 45 -3.74 -18.61 4.10
CA ASN A 45 -3.95 -17.16 3.93
C ASN A 45 -4.86 -16.59 5.04
N ASN A 46 -5.95 -17.28 5.36
CA ASN A 46 -6.86 -16.87 6.44
C ASN A 46 -6.18 -16.91 7.81
N GLU A 47 -5.41 -17.96 8.11
CA GLU A 47 -4.65 -18.08 9.34
C GLU A 47 -3.62 -16.95 9.50
N LEU A 48 -2.94 -16.58 8.40
CA LEU A 48 -2.02 -15.44 8.40
C LEU A 48 -2.75 -14.14 8.74
N MET A 49 -3.92 -13.89 8.13
CA MET A 49 -4.72 -12.70 8.39
C MET A 49 -5.24 -12.66 9.83
N GLU A 50 -5.70 -13.79 10.38
CA GLU A 50 -6.12 -13.89 11.78
C GLU A 50 -4.96 -13.56 12.74
N ARG A 51 -3.76 -14.11 12.49
CA ARG A 51 -2.56 -13.81 13.29
C ARG A 51 -2.17 -12.33 13.18
N TYR A 52 -2.26 -11.73 11.99
CA TYR A 52 -2.00 -10.31 11.76
C TYR A 52 -2.97 -9.43 12.56
N ASN A 53 -4.26 -9.68 12.46
CA ASN A 53 -5.30 -8.94 13.17
C ASN A 53 -5.20 -9.10 14.70
N ALA A 54 -4.73 -10.26 15.17
CA ALA A 54 -4.48 -10.52 16.60
C ALA A 54 -3.17 -9.89 17.12
N GLY A 55 -2.35 -9.27 16.26
CA GLY A 55 -1.03 -8.73 16.60
C GLY A 55 0.02 -9.81 16.89
N ASN A 56 -0.22 -11.05 16.46
CA ASN A 56 0.64 -12.22 16.69
C ASN A 56 1.50 -12.58 15.45
N LEU A 57 1.57 -11.69 14.48
CA LEU A 57 2.37 -11.83 13.28
C LEU A 57 3.24 -10.59 13.10
N THR A 58 4.55 -10.81 12.94
CA THR A 58 5.44 -9.70 12.60
C THR A 58 5.28 -9.30 11.14
N ALA A 59 5.55 -8.03 10.82
CA ALA A 59 5.55 -7.55 9.44
C ALA A 59 6.53 -8.32 8.55
N GLN A 60 7.64 -8.79 9.12
CA GLN A 60 8.61 -9.60 8.39
C GLN A 60 8.04 -10.98 8.03
N GLU A 61 7.40 -11.69 8.97
CA GLU A 61 6.75 -12.98 8.68
C GLU A 61 5.65 -12.84 7.64
N ALA A 62 4.83 -11.76 7.71
CA ALA A 62 3.81 -11.48 6.71
C ALA A 62 4.42 -11.25 5.32
N ALA A 63 5.47 -10.43 5.24
CA ALA A 63 6.17 -10.17 3.99
C ALA A 63 6.85 -11.42 3.42
N GLU A 64 7.51 -12.24 4.25
CA GLU A 64 8.13 -13.50 3.82
C GLU A 64 7.10 -14.48 3.24
N PHE A 65 5.92 -14.58 3.83
CA PHE A 65 4.83 -15.39 3.29
C PHE A 65 4.41 -14.87 1.91
N MET A 66 4.09 -13.57 1.79
CA MET A 66 3.63 -12.97 0.52
C MET A 66 4.70 -13.05 -0.57
N LEU A 67 5.96 -12.81 -0.23
CA LEU A 67 7.07 -12.92 -1.17
C LEU A 67 7.38 -14.38 -1.54
N GLY A 68 7.13 -15.33 -0.65
CA GLY A 68 7.19 -16.75 -0.92
C GLY A 68 6.24 -17.18 -2.06
N LEU A 69 5.05 -16.58 -2.14
CA LEU A 69 4.11 -16.78 -3.24
C LEU A 69 4.70 -16.33 -4.60
N LEU A 70 5.49 -15.25 -4.61
CA LEU A 70 6.17 -14.79 -5.83
C LEU A 70 7.31 -15.73 -6.22
N ALA A 71 8.03 -16.29 -5.24
CA ALA A 71 9.14 -17.23 -5.50
C ALA A 71 8.67 -18.56 -6.08
N ALA A 72 7.40 -18.93 -5.89
CA ALA A 72 6.83 -20.21 -6.33
C ALA A 72 6.58 -20.29 -7.84
N ALA A 73 6.60 -19.15 -8.58
CA ALA A 73 6.28 -19.10 -10.01
C ALA A 73 7.34 -18.32 -10.81
N THR A 74 7.27 -18.41 -12.12
CA THR A 74 8.11 -17.60 -13.01
C THR A 74 7.57 -16.18 -13.11
N THR A 75 8.44 -15.22 -13.43
CA THR A 75 8.01 -13.81 -13.64
C THR A 75 6.98 -13.67 -14.77
N THR A 76 7.02 -14.53 -15.77
CA THR A 76 6.04 -14.57 -16.87
C THR A 76 4.66 -15.00 -16.37
N GLU A 77 4.58 -16.11 -15.64
CA GLU A 77 3.33 -16.59 -15.04
C GLU A 77 2.75 -15.57 -14.08
N LEU A 78 3.58 -15.00 -13.20
CA LEU A 78 3.16 -13.95 -12.28
C LEU A 78 2.59 -12.74 -13.02
N ALA A 79 3.22 -12.29 -14.11
CA ALA A 79 2.74 -11.16 -14.91
C ALA A 79 1.37 -11.43 -15.55
N GLU A 80 1.16 -12.64 -16.09
CA GLU A 80 -0.13 -13.06 -16.65
C GLU A 80 -1.22 -13.12 -15.58
N TRP A 81 -0.91 -13.70 -14.43
CA TRP A 81 -1.85 -13.79 -13.30
C TRP A 81 -2.19 -12.42 -12.75
N HIS A 82 -1.20 -11.52 -12.69
CA HIS A 82 -1.42 -10.16 -12.21
C HIS A 82 -2.36 -9.35 -13.11
N GLN A 83 -2.32 -9.56 -14.43
CA GLN A 83 -3.28 -8.93 -15.34
C GLN A 83 -4.73 -9.36 -15.05
N ILE A 84 -4.93 -10.64 -14.73
CA ILE A 84 -6.24 -11.17 -14.35
C ILE A 84 -6.67 -10.57 -13.01
N PHE A 85 -5.77 -10.57 -12.04
CA PHE A 85 -5.99 -9.99 -10.71
C PHE A 85 -6.38 -8.50 -10.77
N MET A 86 -5.67 -7.71 -11.57
CA MET A 86 -6.03 -6.30 -11.80
C MET A 86 -7.45 -6.17 -12.31
N ARG A 87 -7.80 -6.87 -13.39
CA ARG A 87 -9.11 -6.77 -14.04
C ARG A 87 -10.25 -7.24 -13.12
N GLU A 88 -10.05 -8.34 -12.39
CA GLU A 88 -11.15 -9.00 -11.66
C GLU A 88 -11.30 -8.51 -10.22
N ILE A 89 -10.20 -8.06 -9.60
CA ILE A 89 -10.18 -7.71 -8.18
C ILE A 89 -9.89 -6.21 -7.98
N ILE A 90 -8.83 -5.69 -8.58
CA ILE A 90 -8.36 -4.35 -8.24
C ILE A 90 -9.18 -3.25 -8.93
N GLU A 91 -9.31 -3.32 -10.27
CA GLU A 91 -9.98 -2.25 -11.04
C GLU A 91 -11.42 -1.99 -10.59
N PRO A 92 -12.24 -3.02 -10.27
CA PRO A 92 -13.59 -2.81 -9.72
C PRO A 92 -13.61 -2.11 -8.36
N ASN A 93 -12.51 -2.18 -7.60
CA ASN A 93 -12.36 -1.58 -6.28
C ASN A 93 -11.60 -0.26 -6.27
N ILE A 94 -11.19 0.26 -7.44
CA ILE A 94 -10.69 1.64 -7.57
C ILE A 94 -11.90 2.58 -7.65
N LEU A 95 -12.34 3.06 -6.51
CA LEU A 95 -13.56 3.85 -6.40
C LEU A 95 -13.38 5.28 -6.95
N PRO A 96 -14.44 5.87 -7.53
CA PRO A 96 -14.38 7.25 -8.05
C PRO A 96 -13.92 8.28 -7.01
N VAL A 97 -14.32 8.14 -5.75
CA VAL A 97 -13.95 9.07 -4.67
C VAL A 97 -12.45 9.03 -4.38
N ALA A 98 -11.81 7.85 -4.38
CA ALA A 98 -10.37 7.71 -4.20
C ALA A 98 -9.60 8.27 -5.42
N ARG A 99 -10.10 8.01 -6.65
CA ARG A 99 -9.53 8.64 -7.86
C ARG A 99 -9.61 10.17 -7.81
N GLU A 100 -10.73 10.71 -7.37
CA GLU A 100 -10.91 12.16 -7.29
C GLU A 100 -9.93 12.78 -6.28
N LEU A 101 -9.74 12.16 -5.12
CA LEU A 101 -8.75 12.58 -4.14
C LEU A 101 -7.34 12.69 -4.76
N VAL A 102 -6.91 11.64 -5.46
CA VAL A 102 -5.61 11.62 -6.13
C VAL A 102 -5.53 12.67 -7.25
N ASN A 103 -6.58 12.76 -8.08
CA ASN A 103 -6.63 13.70 -9.20
C ASN A 103 -6.53 15.16 -8.75
N GLN A 104 -7.09 15.52 -7.61
CA GLN A 104 -6.99 16.87 -7.05
C GLN A 104 -5.52 17.27 -6.78
N HIS A 105 -4.69 16.35 -6.29
CA HIS A 105 -3.25 16.57 -6.11
C HIS A 105 -2.50 16.62 -7.45
N LEU A 106 -2.77 15.68 -8.34
CA LEU A 106 -2.13 15.64 -9.66
C LEU A 106 -2.43 16.92 -10.48
N GLN A 107 -3.67 17.41 -10.47
CA GLN A 107 -4.07 18.62 -11.19
C GLN A 107 -3.43 19.88 -10.61
N ARG A 108 -3.13 19.91 -9.31
CA ARG A 108 -2.37 21.00 -8.69
C ARG A 108 -0.88 20.96 -9.00
N GLY A 109 -0.39 19.88 -9.62
CA GLY A 109 1.03 19.67 -9.87
C GLY A 109 1.82 19.27 -8.63
N ASP A 110 1.15 18.73 -7.61
CA ASP A 110 1.80 18.19 -6.42
C ASP A 110 2.64 16.96 -6.78
N LEU A 111 3.77 16.74 -6.13
CA LEU A 111 4.56 15.51 -6.26
C LEU A 111 3.83 14.39 -5.53
N CYS A 112 3.28 13.43 -6.29
CA CYS A 112 2.46 12.35 -5.74
C CYS A 112 3.22 11.03 -5.71
N ALA A 113 3.13 10.29 -4.59
CA ALA A 113 3.65 8.93 -4.47
C ALA A 113 2.72 8.04 -3.62
N ILE A 114 2.60 6.77 -3.99
CA ILE A 114 2.09 5.74 -3.08
C ILE A 114 3.23 5.29 -2.17
N VAL A 115 2.94 5.15 -0.86
CA VAL A 115 3.87 4.67 0.17
C VAL A 115 3.20 3.53 0.93
N THR A 116 3.48 2.29 0.56
CA THR A 116 2.78 1.11 1.07
C THR A 116 3.72 0.05 1.62
N ALA A 117 3.26 -0.72 2.61
CA ALA A 117 3.99 -1.88 3.11
C ALA A 117 3.96 -3.06 2.13
N THR A 118 2.89 -3.18 1.35
CA THR A 118 2.71 -4.20 0.31
C THR A 118 3.82 -4.17 -0.71
N ASN A 119 4.18 -5.32 -1.25
CA ASN A 119 5.30 -5.46 -2.15
C ASN A 119 5.08 -4.78 -3.51
N GLU A 120 6.20 -4.36 -4.12
CA GLU A 120 6.20 -3.61 -5.38
C GLU A 120 5.57 -4.40 -6.55
N PHE A 121 5.72 -5.72 -6.59
CA PHE A 121 5.15 -6.54 -7.65
C PHE A 121 3.62 -6.41 -7.69
N VAL A 122 2.95 -6.51 -6.54
CA VAL A 122 1.50 -6.38 -6.43
C VAL A 122 1.07 -4.94 -6.71
N THR A 123 1.78 -3.96 -6.18
CA THR A 123 1.31 -2.57 -6.10
C THR A 123 1.68 -1.69 -7.30
N ALA A 124 2.72 -2.02 -8.07
CA ALA A 124 3.13 -1.18 -9.21
C ALA A 124 2.05 -1.02 -10.30
N PRO A 125 1.29 -2.06 -10.71
CA PRO A 125 0.16 -1.88 -11.63
C PRO A 125 -0.97 -1.06 -11.01
N ILE A 126 -1.18 -1.15 -9.69
CA ILE A 126 -2.21 -0.37 -8.96
C ILE A 126 -1.85 1.12 -8.98
N ALA A 127 -0.59 1.46 -8.70
CA ALA A 127 -0.12 2.84 -8.78
C ALA A 127 -0.35 3.44 -10.18
N ARG A 128 -0.06 2.66 -11.23
CA ARG A 128 -0.35 3.08 -12.62
C ARG A 128 -1.84 3.30 -12.86
N ALA A 129 -2.71 2.45 -12.31
CA ALA A 129 -4.16 2.58 -12.44
C ALA A 129 -4.71 3.84 -11.75
N PHE A 130 -4.03 4.35 -10.72
CA PHE A 130 -4.31 5.66 -10.11
C PHE A 130 -3.63 6.84 -10.83
N ASN A 131 -2.82 6.60 -11.87
CA ASN A 131 -1.95 7.60 -12.52
C ASN A 131 -0.92 8.25 -11.56
N ILE A 132 -0.55 7.58 -10.49
CA ILE A 132 0.49 8.04 -9.57
C ILE A 132 1.85 7.56 -10.09
N PRO A 133 2.79 8.49 -10.42
CA PRO A 133 4.04 8.13 -11.11
C PRO A 133 5.08 7.48 -10.20
N HIS A 134 4.96 7.65 -8.89
CA HIS A 134 5.94 7.19 -7.93
C HIS A 134 5.35 6.19 -6.95
N LEU A 135 6.12 5.14 -6.68
CA LEU A 135 5.76 4.07 -5.75
C LEU A 135 6.94 3.82 -4.79
N ILE A 136 6.65 3.80 -3.50
CA ILE A 136 7.56 3.48 -2.41
C ILE A 136 6.96 2.27 -1.69
N ALA A 137 7.29 1.08 -2.16
CA ALA A 137 6.76 -0.19 -1.69
C ALA A 137 7.88 -1.07 -1.11
N THR A 138 7.56 -2.14 -0.43
CA THR A 138 8.54 -3.18 -0.08
C THR A 138 9.05 -3.83 -1.37
N VAL A 139 10.37 -3.87 -1.56
CA VAL A 139 10.98 -4.42 -2.78
C VAL A 139 11.26 -5.90 -2.59
N PRO A 140 10.68 -6.79 -3.42
CA PRO A 140 11.05 -8.20 -3.40
C PRO A 140 12.45 -8.42 -4.01
N GLU A 141 13.27 -9.24 -3.35
CA GLU A 141 14.58 -9.60 -3.89
C GLU A 141 14.42 -10.45 -5.16
N MET A 142 15.20 -10.11 -6.19
CA MET A 142 15.31 -10.91 -7.41
C MET A 142 16.75 -11.40 -7.61
N ARG A 143 16.88 -12.66 -8.03
CA ARG A 143 18.14 -13.26 -8.41
C ARG A 143 17.93 -14.12 -9.66
N ASP A 144 18.77 -13.96 -10.65
CA ASP A 144 18.71 -14.70 -11.94
C ASP A 144 17.31 -14.65 -12.60
N GLY A 145 16.64 -13.47 -12.52
CA GLY A 145 15.33 -13.25 -13.14
C GLY A 145 14.14 -13.89 -12.39
N ARG A 146 14.35 -14.34 -11.15
CA ARG A 146 13.32 -14.93 -10.30
C ARG A 146 13.26 -14.22 -8.94
N TYR A 147 12.08 -14.15 -8.35
CA TYR A 147 11.92 -13.74 -6.96
C TYR A 147 12.49 -14.83 -6.03
N THR A 148 13.18 -14.40 -4.97
CA THR A 148 13.80 -15.31 -4.00
C THR A 148 12.91 -15.60 -2.80
N GLY A 149 11.84 -14.81 -2.59
CA GLY A 149 11.02 -14.84 -1.39
C GLY A 149 11.54 -13.91 -0.27
N ALA A 150 12.68 -13.26 -0.47
CA ALA A 150 13.26 -12.33 0.49
C ALA A 150 12.96 -10.86 0.13
N ILE A 151 13.17 -9.96 1.09
CA ILE A 151 13.07 -8.50 0.92
C ILE A 151 14.43 -7.96 0.49
N ALA A 152 14.45 -7.07 -0.51
CA ALA A 152 15.62 -6.30 -0.88
C ALA A 152 15.64 -4.96 -0.13
N GLY A 153 16.65 -4.77 0.72
CA GLY A 153 16.86 -3.52 1.46
C GLY A 153 15.88 -3.32 2.63
N VAL A 154 15.50 -2.06 2.87
CA VAL A 154 14.61 -1.69 3.97
C VAL A 154 13.15 -1.88 3.55
N PRO A 155 12.32 -2.65 4.30
CA PRO A 155 10.89 -2.76 4.03
C PRO A 155 10.18 -1.41 4.23
N SER A 156 9.13 -1.16 3.45
CA SER A 156 8.32 0.06 3.54
C SER A 156 7.24 -0.09 4.62
N PHE A 157 7.67 -0.28 5.88
CA PHE A 157 6.80 -0.51 7.03
C PHE A 157 7.27 0.33 8.22
N GLN A 158 6.33 0.97 8.95
CA GLN A 158 6.60 1.83 10.10
C GLN A 158 7.71 2.88 9.80
N GLU A 159 8.80 2.93 10.57
CA GLU A 159 9.94 3.82 10.36
C GLU A 159 10.62 3.60 8.98
N GLY A 160 10.47 2.41 8.42
CA GLY A 160 10.94 2.10 7.07
C GLY A 160 10.25 2.95 6.00
N LYS A 161 8.97 3.30 6.15
CA LYS A 161 8.30 4.25 5.25
C LYS A 161 9.00 5.60 5.26
N VAL A 162 9.33 6.14 6.44
CA VAL A 162 10.06 7.41 6.60
C VAL A 162 11.43 7.34 5.93
N THR A 163 12.20 6.29 6.24
CA THR A 163 13.53 6.06 5.67
C THR A 163 13.49 6.04 4.14
N ARG A 164 12.54 5.32 3.57
CA ARG A 164 12.41 5.17 2.12
C ARG A 164 11.91 6.45 1.43
N VAL A 165 10.97 7.17 2.05
CA VAL A 165 10.51 8.48 1.54
C VAL A 165 11.67 9.48 1.52
N ILE A 166 12.47 9.56 2.59
CA ILE A 166 13.64 10.43 2.64
C ILE A 166 14.66 10.05 1.57
N ALA A 167 14.97 8.76 1.42
CA ALA A 167 15.91 8.27 0.40
C ALA A 167 15.41 8.59 -1.02
N TRP A 168 14.12 8.38 -1.29
CA TRP A 168 13.50 8.71 -2.58
C TRP A 168 13.53 10.20 -2.88
N LEU A 169 13.20 11.08 -1.93
CA LEU A 169 13.31 12.52 -2.10
C LEU A 169 14.76 12.95 -2.33
N SER A 170 15.70 12.42 -1.54
CA SER A 170 17.13 12.72 -1.66
C SER A 170 17.69 12.32 -3.02
N SER A 171 17.22 11.22 -3.62
CA SER A 171 17.62 10.82 -4.97
C SER A 171 17.23 11.83 -6.06
N GLN A 172 16.28 12.71 -5.76
CA GLN A 172 15.81 13.80 -6.63
C GLN A 172 16.37 15.17 -6.21
N GLY A 173 17.27 15.21 -5.22
CA GLY A 173 17.80 16.45 -4.65
C GLY A 173 16.81 17.22 -3.80
N LEU A 174 15.79 16.55 -3.29
CA LEU A 174 14.71 17.10 -2.48
C LEU A 174 14.75 16.58 -1.03
N SER A 175 14.03 17.25 -0.16
CA SER A 175 13.73 16.83 1.22
C SER A 175 12.28 17.19 1.55
N LEU A 176 11.76 16.76 2.70
CA LEU A 176 10.42 17.17 3.16
C LEU A 176 10.30 18.70 3.27
N GLN A 177 11.37 19.40 3.65
CA GLN A 177 11.43 20.85 3.78
C GLN A 177 11.48 21.59 2.42
N SER A 178 11.63 20.87 1.32
CA SER A 178 11.56 21.44 -0.04
C SER A 178 10.15 21.82 -0.47
N PHE A 179 9.13 21.39 0.28
CA PHE A 179 7.73 21.60 -0.03
C PHE A 179 7.09 22.58 0.95
N GLU A 180 6.14 23.38 0.46
CA GLU A 180 5.33 24.24 1.33
C GLU A 180 4.40 23.41 2.22
N ARG A 181 3.85 22.33 1.67
CA ARG A 181 3.01 21.36 2.40
C ARG A 181 3.36 19.93 1.97
N SER A 182 3.35 19.04 2.94
CA SER A 182 3.48 17.60 2.73
C SER A 182 2.30 16.89 3.36
N TYR A 183 1.51 16.22 2.52
CA TYR A 183 0.34 15.45 2.92
C TYR A 183 0.69 13.98 3.02
N PHE A 184 0.15 13.29 4.02
CA PHE A 184 0.16 11.84 4.04
C PHE A 184 -1.19 11.31 4.51
N TYR A 185 -1.79 10.44 3.70
CA TYR A 185 -3.07 9.80 3.90
C TYR A 185 -2.84 8.36 4.34
N SER A 186 -3.41 7.93 5.48
CA SER A 186 -3.30 6.56 5.97
C SER A 186 -4.48 6.19 6.88
N ASP A 187 -4.81 4.89 6.92
CA ASP A 187 -5.83 4.27 7.78
C ASP A 187 -5.26 3.68 9.07
N SER A 188 -3.94 3.49 9.15
CA SER A 188 -3.29 2.63 10.14
C SER A 188 -2.37 3.37 11.10
N THR A 189 -2.36 2.92 12.37
CA THR A 189 -1.37 3.36 13.39
C THR A 189 0.06 2.90 13.07
N ASN A 190 0.25 1.90 12.20
CA ASN A 190 1.58 1.53 11.72
C ASN A 190 2.28 2.67 10.99
N ASP A 191 1.52 3.64 10.49
CA ASP A 191 2.00 4.78 9.73
C ASP A 191 2.24 6.05 10.58
N LEU A 192 2.06 5.97 11.89
CA LEU A 192 2.33 7.09 12.80
C LEU A 192 3.71 7.72 12.58
N PRO A 193 4.81 6.96 12.37
CA PRO A 193 6.12 7.57 12.13
C PRO A 193 6.13 8.52 10.92
N LEU A 194 5.41 8.20 9.84
CA LEU A 194 5.33 9.07 8.66
C LEU A 194 4.28 10.18 8.82
N LEU A 195 3.13 9.89 9.46
CA LEU A 195 2.11 10.89 9.78
C LEU A 195 2.67 12.02 10.67
N GLU A 196 3.61 11.72 11.56
CA GLU A 196 4.20 12.68 12.49
C GLU A 196 5.25 13.61 11.87
N VAL A 197 5.81 13.25 10.71
CA VAL A 197 6.88 14.06 10.07
C VAL A 197 6.39 14.91 8.89
N VAL A 198 5.16 14.68 8.40
CA VAL A 198 4.55 15.53 7.39
C VAL A 198 3.87 16.76 8.00
N THR A 199 3.64 17.81 7.20
CA THR A 199 2.96 19.02 7.69
C THR A 199 1.45 18.81 7.83
N ASP A 200 0.86 17.93 7.02
CA ASP A 200 -0.56 17.72 6.92
C ASP A 200 -0.89 16.21 7.01
N PRO A 201 -0.88 15.63 8.22
CA PRO A 201 -1.32 14.27 8.45
C PRO A 201 -2.84 14.13 8.28
N ILE A 202 -3.27 13.12 7.52
CA ILE A 202 -4.68 12.86 7.24
C ILE A 202 -4.99 11.40 7.55
N ALA A 203 -5.87 11.19 8.52
CA ALA A 203 -6.41 9.88 8.85
C ALA A 203 -7.53 9.54 7.86
N ALA A 204 -7.21 8.75 6.82
CA ALA A 204 -8.13 8.35 5.77
C ALA A 204 -8.71 6.97 6.09
N ASN A 205 -10.03 6.85 6.22
CA ASN A 205 -10.74 5.62 6.65
C ASN A 205 -10.13 4.98 7.91
N PRO A 206 -9.77 5.76 8.94
CA PRO A 206 -8.89 5.30 9.99
C PRO A 206 -9.46 4.14 10.79
N SER A 207 -8.58 3.21 11.18
CA SER A 207 -8.88 2.24 12.23
C SER A 207 -9.35 2.95 13.51
N PRO A 208 -10.12 2.28 14.38
CA PRO A 208 -10.59 2.91 15.62
C PRO A 208 -9.46 3.54 16.45
N THR A 209 -8.29 2.92 16.48
CA THR A 209 -7.12 3.41 17.21
C THR A 209 -6.52 4.65 16.55
N LEU A 210 -6.35 4.66 15.22
CA LEU A 210 -5.84 5.85 14.53
C LEU A 210 -6.84 7.01 14.60
N ARG A 211 -8.15 6.73 14.58
CA ARG A 211 -9.18 7.77 14.76
C ARG A 211 -9.03 8.48 16.10
N GLN A 212 -8.86 7.74 17.18
CA GLN A 212 -8.63 8.31 18.51
C GLN A 212 -7.37 9.20 18.55
N VAL A 213 -6.28 8.74 17.91
CA VAL A 213 -5.05 9.53 17.81
C VAL A 213 -5.27 10.80 17.00
N ALA A 214 -5.94 10.71 15.86
CA ALA A 214 -6.24 11.84 14.98
C ALA A 214 -7.11 12.90 15.71
N GLU A 215 -8.16 12.46 16.41
CA GLU A 215 -9.02 13.35 17.21
C GLU A 215 -8.21 14.05 18.32
N ALA A 216 -7.40 13.31 19.06
CA ALA A 216 -6.58 13.86 20.15
C ALA A 216 -5.53 14.87 19.63
N ARG A 217 -5.04 14.70 18.41
CA ARG A 217 -4.01 15.57 17.79
C ARG A 217 -4.58 16.65 16.87
N GLY A 218 -5.89 16.68 16.66
CA GLY A 218 -6.55 17.63 15.75
C GLY A 218 -6.20 17.40 14.29
N TRP A 219 -5.88 16.16 13.90
CA TRP A 219 -5.62 15.80 12.50
C TRP A 219 -6.91 15.71 11.70
N GLN A 220 -6.83 15.96 10.40
CA GLN A 220 -7.97 15.78 9.51
C GLN A 220 -8.35 14.32 9.43
N ILE A 221 -9.66 14.02 9.49
CA ILE A 221 -10.22 12.68 9.29
C ILE A 221 -11.05 12.70 8.01
N LEU A 222 -10.84 11.72 7.13
CA LEU A 222 -11.59 11.51 5.89
C LEU A 222 -12.15 10.09 5.87
N ASP A 223 -13.46 9.96 5.91
CA ASP A 223 -14.15 8.68 5.75
C ASP A 223 -14.52 8.49 4.27
N ILE A 224 -13.54 8.12 3.45
CA ILE A 224 -13.66 8.02 1.98
C ILE A 224 -14.65 6.93 1.57
N PHE A 225 -14.74 5.83 2.33
CA PHE A 225 -15.55 4.64 2.02
C PHE A 225 -16.80 4.50 2.89
N LYS A 226 -17.28 5.59 3.49
CA LYS A 226 -18.40 5.59 4.43
C LYS A 226 -19.67 4.97 3.83
N ASP A 227 -20.00 5.35 2.59
CA ASP A 227 -21.19 4.83 1.91
C ASP A 227 -21.17 3.32 1.64
N MET A 228 -19.99 2.70 1.63
CA MET A 228 -19.84 1.25 1.50
C MET A 228 -20.03 0.50 2.82
N GLN A 229 -19.78 1.15 3.95
CA GLN A 229 -19.98 0.55 5.28
C GLN A 229 -21.46 0.53 5.62
N ASP A 230 -22.21 1.58 5.27
CA ASP A 230 -23.65 1.67 5.48
C ASP A 230 -24.44 0.69 4.59
N ALA A 231 -23.88 0.28 3.44
CA ALA A 231 -24.51 -0.70 2.53
C ALA A 231 -24.31 -2.18 2.96
N LYS A 232 -23.44 -2.46 3.94
CA LYS A 232 -23.15 -3.80 4.49
C LYS A 232 -23.76 -4.04 5.88
N SER A 233 -24.38 -3.04 6.47
CA SER A 233 -25.13 -3.11 7.73
C SER A 233 -26.63 -3.24 7.49
#